data_297241232561676c4438ea4cebae5126
#
_entry.id   297241232561676c4438ea4cebae5126
#
_cell.length_a   1.000
_cell.length_b   1.000
_cell.length_c   1.000
_cell.angle_alpha   90.00
_cell.angle_beta   90.00
_cell.angle_gamma   90.00
#
_symmetry.space_group_name_H-M   'P 1'
#
loop_
_entity.id
_entity.type
_entity.pdbx_description
1 polymer ?
#
loop_
_entity_poly.entity_id
_entity_poly.type
_entity_poly.pdbx_seq_one_letter_code
_entity_poly.pdbx_strand_id
1 'polypeptide(L)'
;MEKELVWKMVQGQIGYDFKNLDLLQQAFTRRSYTAENGGENNEVLEFIGDKALDFVVVKLLIQKYGHLANGDPVDGTKISVWEQEFKRNQVGYEAPVVNSFGCDYDEDDLSKIKSRMVNKKALARRMDELGFSEHLIMGKGDIQNNINQEDSVKEDLFEAIIGAVAIDSGWNLKDLQKVIEAMLVPEDFLIDDTDTNYVRLIQEWEMNKNGCIPWYKYKEASYTSTWYLKESNTIYQNFPLGYNYSKLKYHCYLKLLDSLPVFCGFGVSIREARMAACKLAYEYLERNDMLPSIRDEIENPNRDDAINQLETLARRGYFSIPTYEFKETYDNDGNPIWNCECRIAEEDYYFDGTSSSKKEAKKDSAFRMLFYVLGMEDE
;
A
#
# COMPACT_ATOMS: atom_id res chain seq x y z
N MET A 1 26.75 17.59 7.61
CA MET A 1 26.26 17.44 6.22
C MET A 1 25.50 16.14 6.00
N GLU A 2 26.10 14.97 6.22
CA GLU A 2 25.42 13.67 5.96
C GLU A 2 24.22 13.43 6.90
N LYS A 3 24.39 13.63 8.21
CA LYS A 3 23.29 13.50 9.19
C LYS A 3 22.12 14.49 8.96
N GLU A 4 22.40 15.71 8.58
CA GLU A 4 21.35 16.71 8.29
C GLU A 4 20.52 16.31 7.06
N LEU A 5 21.14 15.63 6.09
CA LEU A 5 20.45 15.12 4.90
C LEU A 5 19.48 13.99 5.28
N VAL A 6 19.90 13.09 6.19
CA VAL A 6 19.05 12.00 6.71
C VAL A 6 17.80 12.57 7.39
N TRP A 7 17.97 13.53 8.30
CA TRP A 7 16.82 14.12 9.00
C TRP A 7 15.88 14.89 8.07
N LYS A 8 16.41 15.51 7.00
CA LYS A 8 15.56 16.12 5.96
C LYS A 8 14.79 15.08 5.17
N MET A 9 15.41 13.95 4.85
CA MET A 9 14.76 12.84 4.17
C MET A 9 13.62 12.27 5.03
N VAL A 10 13.88 11.95 6.31
CA VAL A 10 12.88 11.43 7.25
C VAL A 10 11.70 12.38 7.33
N GLN A 11 11.93 13.67 7.62
CA GLN A 11 10.88 14.69 7.70
C GLN A 11 10.05 14.79 6.41
N GLY A 12 10.72 14.70 5.25
CA GLY A 12 10.05 14.72 3.95
C GLY A 12 9.12 13.51 3.74
N GLN A 13 9.55 12.32 4.19
CA GLN A 13 8.75 11.09 4.05
C GLN A 13 7.56 11.03 5.02
N ILE A 14 7.74 11.48 6.27
CA ILE A 14 6.64 11.54 7.25
C ILE A 14 5.72 12.75 7.07
N GLY A 15 6.12 13.71 6.24
CA GLY A 15 5.33 14.93 5.96
C GLY A 15 5.25 15.91 7.13
N TYR A 16 6.26 15.92 8.05
CA TYR A 16 6.32 16.78 9.21
C TYR A 16 7.69 17.40 9.40
N ASP A 17 7.76 18.72 9.51
CA ASP A 17 8.98 19.46 9.81
C ASP A 17 9.08 19.73 11.31
N PHE A 18 10.07 19.12 11.99
CA PHE A 18 10.28 19.29 13.42
C PHE A 18 10.74 20.70 13.77
N LYS A 19 10.14 21.27 14.79
CA LYS A 19 10.58 22.52 15.42
C LYS A 19 11.85 22.31 16.23
N ASN A 20 11.94 21.14 16.88
CA ASN A 20 13.10 20.66 17.61
C ASN A 20 13.61 19.34 17.04
N LEU A 21 14.68 19.39 16.25
CA LEU A 21 15.31 18.21 15.64
C LEU A 21 15.92 17.24 16.66
N ASP A 22 16.22 17.68 17.89
CA ASP A 22 16.74 16.79 18.93
C ASP A 22 15.71 15.74 19.33
N LEU A 23 14.39 16.06 19.27
CA LEU A 23 13.33 15.09 19.50
C LEU A 23 13.31 13.99 18.41
N LEU A 24 13.49 14.38 17.15
CA LEU A 24 13.61 13.40 16.07
C LEU A 24 14.85 12.52 16.27
N GLN A 25 15.98 13.11 16.59
CA GLN A 25 17.21 12.34 16.86
C GLN A 25 17.04 11.41 18.07
N GLN A 26 16.35 11.85 19.11
CA GLN A 26 16.04 11.02 20.29
C GLN A 26 15.17 9.83 19.92
N ALA A 27 14.17 9.97 19.04
CA ALA A 27 13.37 8.86 18.55
C ALA A 27 14.20 7.76 17.87
N PHE A 28 15.29 8.13 17.22
CA PHE A 28 16.25 7.19 16.62
C PHE A 28 17.35 6.69 17.57
N THR A 29 17.39 7.16 18.82
CA THR A 29 18.46 6.84 19.78
C THR A 29 18.01 5.72 20.72
N ARG A 30 18.63 4.56 20.60
CA ARG A 30 18.34 3.41 21.47
C ARG A 30 19.03 3.51 22.84
N ARG A 31 18.45 2.83 23.82
CA ARG A 31 19.01 2.72 25.18
C ARG A 31 20.43 2.16 25.19
N SER A 32 20.77 1.22 24.31
CA SER A 32 22.13 0.68 24.21
C SER A 32 23.17 1.77 23.96
N TYR A 33 22.83 2.75 23.11
CA TYR A 33 23.70 3.90 22.85
C TYR A 33 23.85 4.79 24.07
N THR A 34 22.74 5.13 24.74
CA THR A 34 22.77 6.03 25.90
C THR A 34 23.40 5.38 27.12
N ALA A 35 23.37 4.07 27.26
CA ALA A 35 24.09 3.33 28.29
C ALA A 35 25.63 3.46 28.14
N GLU A 36 26.12 3.60 26.91
CA GLU A 36 27.55 3.79 26.63
C GLU A 36 27.97 5.27 26.62
N ASN A 37 27.09 6.19 26.21
CA ASN A 37 27.45 7.57 25.90
C ASN A 37 26.71 8.62 26.74
N GLY A 38 25.70 8.20 27.51
CA GLY A 38 24.79 9.12 28.21
C GLY A 38 23.75 9.75 27.27
N GLY A 39 22.87 10.57 27.81
CA GLY A 39 21.78 11.24 27.11
C GLY A 39 20.45 10.53 27.24
N GLU A 40 19.44 10.99 26.47
CA GLU A 40 18.10 10.45 26.48
C GLU A 40 17.90 9.49 25.30
N ASN A 41 17.11 8.42 25.52
CA ASN A 41 16.79 7.41 24.53
C ASN A 41 15.31 7.50 24.07
N ASN A 42 14.91 6.56 23.23
CA ASN A 42 13.58 6.54 22.62
C ASN A 42 12.48 5.86 23.44
N GLU A 43 12.77 5.17 24.56
CA GLU A 43 11.80 4.35 25.31
C GLU A 43 10.56 5.16 25.78
N VAL A 44 10.74 6.40 26.24
CA VAL A 44 9.62 7.24 26.66
C VAL A 44 8.82 7.76 25.47
N LEU A 45 9.48 8.04 24.35
CA LEU A 45 8.82 8.45 23.10
C LEU A 45 8.03 7.30 22.51
N GLU A 46 8.54 6.07 22.53
CA GLU A 46 7.84 4.83 22.18
C GLU A 46 6.54 4.69 22.98
N PHE A 47 6.62 4.76 24.31
CA PHE A 47 5.44 4.68 25.17
C PHE A 47 4.37 5.72 24.84
N ILE A 48 4.76 6.95 24.54
CA ILE A 48 3.86 8.03 24.12
C ILE A 48 3.28 7.72 22.74
N GLY A 49 4.11 7.27 21.83
CA GLY A 49 3.75 7.01 20.45
C GLY A 49 2.76 5.86 20.27
N ASP A 50 2.91 4.77 21.03
CA ASP A 50 1.95 3.67 21.07
C ASP A 50 0.52 4.16 21.36
N LYS A 51 0.36 5.01 22.38
CA LYS A 51 -0.97 5.55 22.74
C LYS A 51 -1.49 6.56 21.71
N ALA A 52 -0.63 7.39 21.15
CA ALA A 52 -1.00 8.34 20.11
C ALA A 52 -1.40 7.62 18.81
N LEU A 53 -0.67 6.58 18.43
CA LEU A 53 -0.96 5.73 17.27
C LEU A 53 -2.33 5.05 17.42
N ASP A 54 -2.55 4.37 18.54
CA ASP A 54 -3.82 3.69 18.84
C ASP A 54 -5.01 4.64 18.75
N PHE A 55 -4.89 5.82 19.34
CA PHE A 55 -5.96 6.83 19.33
C PHE A 55 -6.26 7.32 17.90
N VAL A 56 -5.23 7.63 17.12
CA VAL A 56 -5.43 8.15 15.76
C VAL A 56 -5.96 7.06 14.83
N VAL A 57 -5.51 5.81 14.97
CA VAL A 57 -6.03 4.69 14.16
C VAL A 57 -7.51 4.47 14.43
N VAL A 58 -7.95 4.47 15.71
CA VAL A 58 -9.38 4.41 16.04
C VAL A 58 -10.13 5.58 15.40
N LYS A 59 -9.58 6.80 15.47
CA LYS A 59 -10.19 7.97 14.81
C LYS A 59 -10.34 7.78 13.28
N LEU A 60 -9.33 7.22 12.61
CA LEU A 60 -9.38 6.94 11.16
C LEU A 60 -10.47 5.91 10.82
N LEU A 61 -10.59 4.84 11.61
CA LEU A 61 -11.64 3.84 11.45
C LEU A 61 -13.03 4.46 11.61
N ILE A 62 -13.23 5.27 12.66
CA ILE A 62 -14.51 5.93 12.91
C ILE A 62 -14.83 7.01 11.86
N GLN A 63 -13.84 7.70 11.32
CA GLN A 63 -14.05 8.63 10.20
C GLN A 63 -14.47 7.91 8.93
N LYS A 64 -14.03 6.67 8.72
CA LYS A 64 -14.38 5.88 7.53
C LYS A 64 -15.72 5.15 7.69
N TYR A 65 -15.96 4.51 8.81
CA TYR A 65 -17.06 3.58 9.00
C TYR A 65 -18.13 4.08 9.98
N GLY A 66 -17.85 5.16 10.71
CA GLY A 66 -18.81 5.75 11.65
C GLY A 66 -19.70 6.78 11.01
N HIS A 67 -20.95 6.86 11.47
CA HIS A 67 -21.94 7.84 11.04
C HIS A 67 -22.84 8.28 12.20
N LEU A 68 -23.39 9.49 12.08
CA LEU A 68 -24.44 9.92 12.98
C LEU A 68 -25.81 9.45 12.43
N ALA A 69 -26.80 9.28 13.29
CA ALA A 69 -28.11 8.76 12.91
C ALA A 69 -28.83 9.58 11.81
N ASN A 70 -28.46 10.85 11.65
CA ASN A 70 -28.91 11.71 10.55
C ASN A 70 -28.09 11.54 9.26
N GLY A 71 -27.09 10.65 9.26
CA GLY A 71 -26.17 10.41 8.15
C GLY A 71 -25.06 11.46 8.01
N ASP A 72 -24.86 12.35 8.99
CA ASP A 72 -23.76 13.30 8.99
C ASP A 72 -22.43 12.61 9.32
N PRO A 73 -21.33 13.05 8.72
CA PRO A 73 -19.98 12.55 9.08
C PRO A 73 -19.61 12.86 10.53
N VAL A 74 -18.94 11.93 11.19
CA VAL A 74 -18.52 12.05 12.59
C VAL A 74 -17.49 13.16 12.80
N ASP A 75 -16.74 13.52 11.75
CA ASP A 75 -15.68 14.54 11.83
C ASP A 75 -16.19 15.99 11.74
N GLY A 76 -17.49 16.20 11.67
CA GLY A 76 -18.11 17.53 11.59
C GLY A 76 -17.95 18.19 10.21
N THR A 77 -17.54 17.47 9.18
CA THR A 77 -17.60 17.98 7.81
C THR A 77 -19.05 18.21 7.43
N LYS A 78 -19.36 19.45 7.04
CA LYS A 78 -20.74 19.77 6.64
C LYS A 78 -21.02 19.13 5.27
N ILE A 79 -21.98 18.23 5.24
CA ILE A 79 -22.55 17.73 3.99
C ILE A 79 -23.17 18.93 3.26
N SER A 80 -23.00 19.01 1.95
CA SER A 80 -23.59 20.09 1.17
C SER A 80 -25.12 20.06 1.31
N VAL A 81 -25.75 21.26 1.29
CA VAL A 81 -27.21 21.37 1.39
C VAL A 81 -27.91 20.48 0.34
N TRP A 82 -27.28 20.28 -0.79
CA TRP A 82 -27.78 19.44 -1.89
C TRP A 82 -27.77 17.94 -1.53
N GLU A 83 -26.73 17.45 -0.87
CA GLU A 83 -26.66 16.06 -0.40
C GLU A 83 -27.64 15.81 0.76
N GLN A 84 -27.89 16.80 1.60
CA GLN A 84 -28.90 16.74 2.65
C GLN A 84 -30.33 16.66 2.06
N GLU A 85 -30.65 17.44 1.02
CA GLU A 85 -31.90 17.38 0.34
C GLU A 85 -32.11 16.08 -0.43
N PHE A 86 -31.07 15.54 -1.06
CA PHE A 86 -31.12 14.26 -1.76
C PHE A 86 -31.38 13.09 -0.79
N LYS A 87 -30.75 13.08 0.35
CA LYS A 87 -30.96 12.07 1.41
C LYS A 87 -32.36 12.21 2.04
N ARG A 88 -32.86 13.43 2.26
CA ARG A 88 -34.23 13.67 2.76
C ARG A 88 -35.31 13.16 1.82
N ASN A 89 -35.14 13.27 0.52
CA ASN A 89 -36.09 12.84 -0.46
C ASN A 89 -36.13 11.32 -0.69
N GLN A 90 -35.12 10.59 -0.27
CA GLN A 90 -35.11 9.12 -0.35
C GLN A 90 -35.76 8.42 0.85
N VAL A 91 -35.86 9.09 2.00
CA VAL A 91 -36.40 8.49 3.23
C VAL A 91 -37.72 9.14 3.58
N GLY A 92 -38.83 8.55 3.12
CA GLY A 92 -40.16 8.85 3.58
C GLY A 92 -40.47 8.38 5.02
N TYR A 93 -39.51 8.57 5.94
CA TYR A 93 -39.60 8.20 7.34
C TYR A 93 -39.18 9.41 8.18
N GLU A 94 -40.14 10.01 8.88
CA GLU A 94 -39.80 10.88 10.04
C GLU A 94 -39.30 10.01 11.18
N ALA A 95 -38.03 9.63 11.11
CA ALA A 95 -37.36 9.03 12.26
C ALA A 95 -37.21 10.08 13.37
N PRO A 96 -37.45 9.73 14.63
CA PRO A 96 -37.19 10.65 15.74
C PRO A 96 -35.69 11.03 15.66
N VAL A 97 -35.40 12.33 15.78
CA VAL A 97 -34.04 12.87 15.79
C VAL A 97 -33.33 12.39 17.06
N VAL A 98 -32.85 11.18 17.02
CA VAL A 98 -31.93 10.65 18.03
C VAL A 98 -30.54 10.90 17.46
N ASN A 99 -29.77 11.80 18.09
CA ASN A 99 -28.36 12.00 17.77
C ASN A 99 -27.55 10.79 18.26
N SER A 100 -27.87 9.60 17.75
CA SER A 100 -27.13 8.38 18.07
C SER A 100 -26.00 8.20 17.05
N PHE A 101 -24.89 7.66 17.54
CA PHE A 101 -23.77 7.23 16.72
C PHE A 101 -24.03 5.79 16.24
N GLY A 102 -23.72 5.53 14.97
CA GLY A 102 -23.70 4.21 14.36
C GLY A 102 -22.37 3.95 13.69
N CYS A 103 -22.09 2.70 13.40
CA CYS A 103 -20.90 2.27 12.67
C CYS A 103 -21.28 1.09 11.76
N ASP A 104 -20.68 1.00 10.59
CA ASP A 104 -20.92 -0.08 9.63
C ASP A 104 -20.36 -1.42 10.10
N TYR A 105 -19.39 -1.38 11.04
CA TYR A 105 -18.73 -2.53 11.63
C TYR A 105 -18.98 -2.58 13.14
N ASP A 106 -19.01 -3.78 13.70
CA ASP A 106 -19.06 -3.99 15.14
C ASP A 106 -17.67 -3.82 15.80
N GLU A 107 -17.61 -3.93 17.12
CA GLU A 107 -16.38 -3.75 17.89
C GLU A 107 -15.32 -4.81 17.55
N ASP A 108 -15.74 -6.05 17.32
CA ASP A 108 -14.87 -7.18 16.96
C ASP A 108 -14.18 -6.94 15.60
N ASP A 109 -14.92 -6.48 14.61
CA ASP A 109 -14.42 -6.17 13.27
C ASP A 109 -13.47 -4.98 13.29
N LEU A 110 -13.84 -3.90 13.98
CA LEU A 110 -12.97 -2.73 14.15
C LEU A 110 -11.67 -3.10 14.86
N SER A 111 -11.75 -3.94 15.89
CA SER A 111 -10.57 -4.45 16.63
C SER A 111 -9.67 -5.30 15.76
N LYS A 112 -10.22 -6.15 14.88
CA LYS A 112 -9.46 -6.94 13.91
C LYS A 112 -8.77 -6.08 12.86
N ILE A 113 -9.47 -5.06 12.33
CA ILE A 113 -8.90 -4.11 11.37
C ILE A 113 -7.76 -3.34 12.05
N LYS A 114 -8.01 -2.75 13.23
CA LYS A 114 -6.99 -2.05 14.02
C LYS A 114 -5.77 -2.94 14.25
N SER A 115 -5.96 -4.16 14.74
CA SER A 115 -4.86 -5.09 15.02
C SER A 115 -4.04 -5.42 13.77
N ARG A 116 -4.67 -5.54 12.60
CA ARG A 116 -3.93 -5.74 11.33
C ARG A 116 -3.08 -4.53 10.96
N MET A 117 -3.56 -3.32 11.24
CA MET A 117 -2.86 -2.08 10.92
C MET A 117 -1.63 -1.83 11.81
N VAL A 118 -1.75 -2.13 13.12
CA VAL A 118 -0.75 -1.73 14.12
C VAL A 118 -0.05 -2.90 14.81
N ASN A 119 -0.11 -4.12 14.25
CA ASN A 119 0.67 -5.21 14.82
C ASN A 119 2.16 -5.05 14.49
N LYS A 120 3.00 -5.64 15.33
CA LYS A 120 4.47 -5.64 15.22
C LYS A 120 4.99 -5.85 13.80
N LYS A 121 4.48 -6.87 13.08
CA LYS A 121 4.93 -7.18 11.73
C LYS A 121 4.56 -6.10 10.71
N ALA A 122 3.37 -5.50 10.85
CA ALA A 122 2.93 -4.41 9.98
C ALA A 122 3.81 -3.17 10.18
N LEU A 123 4.05 -2.77 11.44
CA LEU A 123 4.90 -1.63 11.76
C LEU A 123 6.36 -1.87 11.36
N ALA A 124 6.90 -3.06 11.63
CA ALA A 124 8.25 -3.44 11.23
C ALA A 124 8.42 -3.40 9.70
N ARG A 125 7.49 -3.97 8.94
CA ARG A 125 7.48 -3.90 7.48
C ARG A 125 7.51 -2.44 6.99
N ARG A 126 6.73 -1.55 7.60
CA ARG A 126 6.72 -0.13 7.22
C ARG A 126 8.07 0.55 7.51
N MET A 127 8.76 0.18 8.58
CA MET A 127 10.10 0.70 8.87
C MET A 127 11.14 0.22 7.85
N ASP A 128 11.04 -1.02 7.39
CA ASP A 128 11.87 -1.54 6.30
C ASP A 128 11.61 -0.79 4.99
N GLU A 129 10.35 -0.63 4.63
CA GLU A 129 9.93 0.09 3.43
C GLU A 129 10.38 1.56 3.45
N LEU A 130 10.38 2.23 4.59
CA LEU A 130 10.86 3.60 4.75
C LEU A 130 12.39 3.68 4.87
N GLY A 131 13.07 2.56 5.11
CA GLY A 131 14.52 2.50 5.30
C GLY A 131 15.01 3.18 6.59
N PHE A 132 14.11 3.43 7.55
CA PHE A 132 14.45 4.22 8.74
C PHE A 132 15.28 3.45 9.75
N SER A 133 15.13 2.13 9.84
CA SER A 133 15.91 1.27 10.74
C SER A 133 17.42 1.34 10.51
N GLU A 134 17.86 1.68 9.29
CA GLU A 134 19.29 1.85 8.96
C GLU A 134 19.90 3.12 9.61
N HIS A 135 19.07 4.03 10.10
CA HIS A 135 19.50 5.29 10.72
C HIS A 135 19.45 5.27 12.24
N LEU A 136 19.15 4.11 12.86
CA LEU A 136 19.15 3.96 14.30
C LEU A 136 20.54 4.26 14.91
N ILE A 137 20.53 5.01 16.00
CA ILE A 137 21.71 5.33 16.82
C ILE A 137 21.78 4.29 17.94
N MET A 138 22.72 3.37 17.82
CA MET A 138 22.82 2.17 18.67
C MET A 138 24.17 2.05 19.36
N GLY A 139 24.20 1.34 20.49
CA GLY A 139 25.44 0.92 21.14
C GLY A 139 26.18 -0.16 20.33
N LYS A 140 27.45 -0.37 20.64
CA LYS A 140 28.32 -1.30 19.90
C LYS A 140 27.78 -2.73 19.88
N GLY A 141 27.18 -3.19 20.97
CA GLY A 141 26.60 -4.52 21.07
C GLY A 141 25.43 -4.72 20.12
N ASP A 142 24.52 -3.73 20.03
CA ASP A 142 23.37 -3.76 19.12
C ASP A 142 23.82 -3.75 17.65
N ILE A 143 24.84 -2.96 17.32
CA ILE A 143 25.42 -2.91 15.96
C ILE A 143 26.02 -4.27 15.57
N GLN A 144 26.79 -4.90 16.46
CA GLN A 144 27.41 -6.20 16.20
C GLN A 144 26.38 -7.32 15.97
N ASN A 145 25.23 -7.22 16.63
CA ASN A 145 24.17 -8.23 16.55
C ASN A 145 23.09 -7.89 15.52
N ASN A 146 23.24 -6.81 14.74
CA ASN A 146 22.26 -6.32 13.77
C ASN A 146 20.85 -6.16 14.36
N ILE A 147 20.75 -5.63 15.58
CA ILE A 147 19.49 -5.50 16.33
C ILE A 147 18.46 -4.60 15.59
N ASN A 148 18.92 -3.68 14.73
CA ASN A 148 18.06 -2.87 13.87
C ASN A 148 17.23 -3.69 12.88
N GLN A 149 17.51 -4.96 12.69
CA GLN A 149 16.74 -5.87 11.84
C GLN A 149 15.61 -6.59 12.58
N GLU A 150 15.56 -6.51 13.90
CA GLU A 150 14.52 -7.13 14.70
C GLU A 150 13.19 -6.38 14.59
N ASP A 151 12.09 -7.12 14.39
CA ASP A 151 10.73 -6.55 14.25
C ASP A 151 10.33 -5.70 15.45
N SER A 152 10.70 -6.10 16.68
CA SER A 152 10.43 -5.32 17.89
C SER A 152 11.12 -3.96 17.89
N VAL A 153 12.35 -3.91 17.39
CA VAL A 153 13.13 -2.67 17.34
C VAL A 153 12.59 -1.71 16.29
N LYS A 154 12.09 -2.26 15.20
CA LYS A 154 11.43 -1.48 14.14
C LYS A 154 10.08 -0.95 14.61
N GLU A 155 9.30 -1.76 15.34
CA GLU A 155 8.05 -1.34 16.01
C GLU A 155 8.33 -0.17 16.96
N ASP A 156 9.29 -0.35 17.90
CA ASP A 156 9.70 0.68 18.87
C ASP A 156 10.08 1.99 18.17
N LEU A 157 10.81 1.91 17.05
CA LEU A 157 11.21 3.08 16.27
C LEU A 157 9.99 3.79 15.64
N PHE A 158 9.06 3.01 15.06
CA PHE A 158 7.84 3.57 14.49
C PHE A 158 7.08 4.38 15.53
N GLU A 159 6.86 3.79 16.70
CA GLU A 159 6.14 4.42 17.80
C GLU A 159 6.92 5.62 18.35
N ALA A 160 8.23 5.50 18.51
CA ALA A 160 9.07 6.61 18.99
C ALA A 160 9.01 7.85 18.09
N ILE A 161 8.94 7.67 16.76
CA ILE A 161 8.77 8.77 15.82
C ILE A 161 7.40 9.46 16.05
N ILE A 162 6.33 8.68 16.22
CA ILE A 162 4.99 9.23 16.52
C ILE A 162 5.01 9.98 17.85
N GLY A 163 5.67 9.44 18.88
CA GLY A 163 5.84 10.10 20.18
C GLY A 163 6.60 11.40 20.08
N ALA A 164 7.67 11.46 19.29
CA ALA A 164 8.42 12.68 19.03
C ALA A 164 7.55 13.76 18.37
N VAL A 165 6.73 13.37 17.37
CA VAL A 165 5.77 14.28 16.72
C VAL A 165 4.72 14.75 17.71
N ALA A 166 4.22 13.88 18.60
CA ALA A 166 3.24 14.28 19.64
C ALA A 166 3.78 15.39 20.52
N ILE A 167 5.01 15.26 21.00
CA ILE A 167 5.65 16.26 21.84
C ILE A 167 5.96 17.54 21.05
N ASP A 168 6.60 17.44 19.88
CA ASP A 168 7.03 18.59 19.09
C ASP A 168 5.86 19.44 18.58
N SER A 169 4.76 18.77 18.18
CA SER A 169 3.53 19.46 17.74
C SER A 169 2.71 20.06 18.89
N GLY A 170 3.01 19.72 20.14
CA GLY A 170 2.16 20.04 21.29
C GLY A 170 0.85 19.28 21.28
N TRP A 171 0.87 18.00 20.93
CA TRP A 171 -0.29 17.11 20.83
C TRP A 171 -1.32 17.55 19.76
N ASN A 172 -0.86 18.16 18.68
CA ASN A 172 -1.74 18.56 17.59
C ASN A 172 -2.25 17.31 16.86
N LEU A 173 -3.52 17.01 17.04
CA LEU A 173 -4.15 15.82 16.45
C LEU A 173 -4.10 15.79 14.90
N LYS A 174 -4.13 16.96 14.25
CA LYS A 174 -4.04 17.04 12.78
C LYS A 174 -2.65 16.66 12.28
N ASP A 175 -1.60 17.12 12.97
CA ASP A 175 -0.22 16.79 12.63
C ASP A 175 0.05 15.31 12.90
N LEU A 176 -0.43 14.77 14.03
CA LEU A 176 -0.35 13.34 14.35
C LEU A 176 -1.04 12.47 13.27
N GLN A 177 -2.28 12.80 12.94
CA GLN A 177 -3.02 12.05 11.90
C GLN A 177 -2.29 12.09 10.57
N LYS A 178 -1.80 13.23 10.14
CA LYS A 178 -1.04 13.44 8.92
C LYS A 178 0.20 12.55 8.86
N VAL A 179 0.99 12.52 9.94
CA VAL A 179 2.19 11.68 10.03
C VAL A 179 1.84 10.20 10.03
N ILE A 180 0.83 9.80 10.80
CA ILE A 180 0.40 8.39 10.85
C ILE A 180 -0.14 7.93 9.49
N GLU A 181 -0.95 8.73 8.79
CA GLU A 181 -1.39 8.43 7.42
C GLU A 181 -0.20 8.31 6.44
N ALA A 182 0.84 9.14 6.61
CA ALA A 182 2.05 9.05 5.79
C ALA A 182 2.86 7.79 6.08
N MET A 183 3.03 7.43 7.36
CA MET A 183 3.87 6.30 7.78
C MET A 183 3.15 4.95 7.68
N LEU A 184 1.87 4.87 8.05
CA LEU A 184 1.12 3.61 8.15
C LEU A 184 0.55 3.11 6.82
N VAL A 185 0.30 3.99 5.86
CA VAL A 185 -0.42 3.67 4.60
C VAL A 185 -1.74 2.94 4.88
N PRO A 186 -2.72 3.62 5.49
CA PRO A 186 -4.00 2.98 5.86
C PRO A 186 -4.76 2.39 4.68
N GLU A 187 -4.44 2.82 3.46
CA GLU A 187 -5.01 2.33 2.21
C GLU A 187 -4.86 0.81 2.06
N ASP A 188 -3.77 0.23 2.55
CA ASP A 188 -3.53 -1.22 2.53
C ASP A 188 -4.56 -2.02 3.34
N PHE A 189 -5.25 -1.36 4.26
CA PHE A 189 -6.17 -2.00 5.22
C PHE A 189 -7.62 -1.53 5.10
N LEU A 190 -7.85 -0.35 4.50
CA LEU A 190 -9.14 0.35 4.48
C LEU A 190 -9.79 0.39 3.09
N ILE A 191 -9.37 -0.45 2.17
CA ILE A 191 -9.92 -0.50 0.81
C ILE A 191 -11.23 -1.28 0.83
N ASP A 192 -12.25 -0.70 0.22
CA ASP A 192 -13.41 -1.44 -0.22
C ASP A 192 -13.01 -2.31 -1.42
N ASP A 193 -13.50 -3.55 -1.50
CA ASP A 193 -13.13 -4.54 -2.55
C ASP A 193 -13.35 -4.05 -4.00
N THR A 194 -13.92 -2.86 -4.16
CA THR A 194 -14.24 -2.25 -5.46
C THR A 194 -13.20 -1.25 -5.97
N ASP A 195 -12.28 -0.78 -5.13
CA ASP A 195 -11.30 0.24 -5.51
C ASP A 195 -9.90 -0.36 -5.77
N THR A 196 -9.32 -0.05 -6.93
CA THR A 196 -7.96 -0.46 -7.26
C THR A 196 -6.94 0.24 -6.34
N ASN A 197 -6.16 -0.55 -5.58
CA ASN A 197 -5.12 -0.02 -4.71
C ASN A 197 -3.84 0.34 -5.48
N TYR A 198 -3.82 1.53 -6.09
CA TYR A 198 -2.66 2.02 -6.83
C TYR A 198 -1.41 2.19 -5.95
N VAL A 199 -1.56 2.47 -4.67
CA VAL A 199 -0.42 2.61 -3.74
C VAL A 199 0.30 1.28 -3.63
N ARG A 200 -0.44 0.19 -3.38
CA ARG A 200 0.10 -1.17 -3.31
C ARG A 200 0.74 -1.59 -4.63
N LEU A 201 0.05 -1.39 -5.75
CA LEU A 201 0.56 -1.77 -7.08
C LEU A 201 1.89 -1.09 -7.40
N ILE A 202 2.03 0.20 -7.10
CA ILE A 202 3.26 0.96 -7.32
C ILE A 202 4.37 0.54 -6.36
N GLN A 203 4.05 0.23 -5.10
CA GLN A 203 5.03 -0.28 -4.14
C GLN A 203 5.58 -1.65 -4.57
N GLU A 204 4.70 -2.57 -4.98
CA GLU A 204 5.08 -3.89 -5.50
C GLU A 204 5.95 -3.74 -6.76
N TRP A 205 5.59 -2.84 -7.65
CA TRP A 205 6.36 -2.57 -8.87
C TRP A 205 7.77 -2.07 -8.57
N GLU A 206 7.91 -1.07 -7.71
CA GLU A 206 9.21 -0.49 -7.35
C GLU A 206 10.07 -1.49 -6.56
N MET A 207 9.49 -2.24 -5.65
CA MET A 207 10.18 -3.30 -4.92
C MET A 207 10.74 -4.36 -5.85
N ASN A 208 9.97 -4.79 -6.86
CA ASN A 208 10.41 -5.80 -7.83
C ASN A 208 11.50 -5.28 -8.78
N LYS A 209 11.49 -3.97 -9.12
CA LYS A 209 12.47 -3.37 -10.06
C LYS A 209 13.75 -2.90 -9.36
N ASN A 210 13.64 -2.31 -8.15
CA ASN A 210 14.74 -1.64 -7.45
C ASN A 210 15.09 -2.23 -6.09
N GLY A 211 14.28 -3.15 -5.55
CA GLY A 211 14.45 -3.69 -4.20
C GLY A 211 14.19 -2.67 -3.09
N CYS A 212 13.53 -1.55 -3.40
CA CYS A 212 13.18 -0.50 -2.45
C CYS A 212 11.74 -0.04 -2.67
N ILE A 213 11.24 0.77 -1.74
CA ILE A 213 9.91 1.36 -1.89
C ILE A 213 10.00 2.72 -2.59
N PRO A 214 8.86 3.19 -3.17
CA PRO A 214 8.76 4.52 -3.75
C PRO A 214 9.06 5.61 -2.73
N TRP A 215 9.75 6.66 -3.19
CA TRP A 215 9.97 7.82 -2.35
C TRP A 215 8.82 8.81 -2.47
N TYR A 216 8.26 9.21 -1.31
CA TYR A 216 7.18 10.18 -1.22
C TYR A 216 7.64 11.46 -0.54
N LYS A 217 7.16 12.60 -1.02
CA LYS A 217 7.31 13.90 -0.38
C LYS A 217 5.97 14.62 -0.35
N TYR A 218 5.54 15.00 0.85
CA TYR A 218 4.28 15.69 1.04
C TYR A 218 4.49 17.19 1.26
N LYS A 219 3.61 17.99 0.69
CA LYS A 219 3.57 19.45 0.92
C LYS A 219 2.13 19.88 1.13
N GLU A 220 1.89 20.84 2.01
CA GLU A 220 0.60 21.52 2.07
C GLU A 220 0.43 22.47 0.89
N ALA A 221 -0.78 22.49 0.35
CA ALA A 221 -1.14 23.44 -0.68
C ALA A 221 -1.25 24.86 -0.07
N SER A 222 -0.28 25.71 -0.35
CA SER A 222 -0.44 27.14 -0.04
C SER A 222 -1.23 27.82 -1.18
N TYR A 223 -2.30 28.56 -0.85
CA TYR A 223 -3.16 29.25 -1.82
C TYR A 223 -2.49 30.44 -2.52
N THR A 224 -1.20 30.69 -2.29
CA THR A 224 -0.48 31.75 -2.99
C THR A 224 -0.01 31.25 -4.34
N SER A 225 -0.65 31.74 -5.38
CA SER A 225 -0.27 31.91 -6.82
C SER A 225 0.89 31.11 -7.47
N THR A 226 1.51 30.13 -6.81
CA THR A 226 2.64 29.34 -7.34
C THR A 226 2.24 27.99 -7.92
N TRP A 227 0.97 27.76 -8.16
CA TRP A 227 0.45 26.58 -8.86
C TRP A 227 1.04 26.39 -10.28
N TYR A 228 1.72 27.38 -10.81
CA TYR A 228 2.26 27.39 -12.16
C TYR A 228 3.75 27.13 -12.29
N LEU A 229 4.47 26.98 -11.19
CA LEU A 229 5.86 26.55 -11.25
C LEU A 229 5.91 25.03 -11.42
N LYS A 230 5.64 24.56 -12.63
CA LYS A 230 5.87 23.17 -13.02
C LYS A 230 7.36 22.89 -12.88
N GLU A 231 7.73 22.08 -11.92
CA GLU A 231 9.09 21.56 -11.83
C GLU A 231 9.37 20.76 -13.10
N SER A 232 10.56 20.92 -13.69
CA SER A 232 10.97 20.17 -14.86
C SER A 232 10.91 18.67 -14.55
N ASN A 233 10.48 17.86 -15.52
CA ASN A 233 10.35 16.42 -15.39
C ASN A 233 9.34 15.95 -14.32
N THR A 234 8.23 16.71 -14.13
CA THR A 234 7.15 16.32 -13.21
C THR A 234 5.83 16.21 -13.97
N ILE A 235 5.13 15.08 -13.77
CA ILE A 235 3.78 14.83 -14.28
C ILE A 235 2.79 15.18 -13.17
N TYR A 236 1.87 16.10 -13.47
CA TYR A 236 0.87 16.57 -12.53
C TYR A 236 -0.50 15.97 -12.84
N GLN A 237 -1.28 15.70 -11.80
CA GLN A 237 -2.68 15.32 -11.93
C GLN A 237 -3.45 16.39 -12.70
N ASN A 238 -4.22 15.96 -13.70
CA ASN A 238 -5.09 16.81 -14.48
C ASN A 238 -6.46 16.91 -13.84
N PHE A 239 -7.04 18.10 -13.86
CA PHE A 239 -8.39 18.34 -13.39
C PHE A 239 -9.26 18.87 -14.53
N PRO A 240 -10.58 18.56 -14.52
CA PRO A 240 -11.52 19.13 -15.49
C PRO A 240 -11.56 20.66 -15.44
N LEU A 241 -11.91 21.28 -16.55
CA LEU A 241 -12.14 22.73 -16.60
C LEU A 241 -13.23 23.10 -15.59
N GLY A 242 -12.96 24.11 -14.75
CA GLY A 242 -13.89 24.56 -13.71
C GLY A 242 -13.77 23.83 -12.37
N TYR A 243 -12.78 22.95 -12.21
CA TYR A 243 -12.54 22.30 -10.93
C TYR A 243 -12.25 23.30 -9.80
N ASN A 244 -12.86 23.09 -8.63
CA ASN A 244 -12.63 23.94 -7.46
C ASN A 244 -11.38 23.50 -6.68
N TYR A 245 -10.25 24.10 -7.00
CA TYR A 245 -8.97 23.82 -6.36
C TYR A 245 -8.89 24.23 -4.89
N SER A 246 -9.81 25.04 -4.39
CA SER A 246 -9.77 25.52 -2.99
C SER A 246 -9.96 24.42 -1.95
N LYS A 247 -10.45 23.25 -2.37
CA LYS A 247 -10.60 22.07 -1.51
C LYS A 247 -9.32 21.26 -1.36
N LEU A 248 -8.38 21.37 -2.29
CA LEU A 248 -7.14 20.59 -2.27
C LEU A 248 -6.18 21.18 -1.22
N LYS A 249 -5.76 20.35 -0.28
CA LYS A 249 -4.92 20.76 0.86
C LYS A 249 -3.50 20.21 0.79
N TYR A 250 -3.31 19.10 0.07
CA TYR A 250 -2.04 18.38 0.07
C TYR A 250 -1.59 18.06 -1.35
N HIS A 251 -0.27 18.08 -1.54
CA HIS A 251 0.43 17.57 -2.70
C HIS A 251 1.27 16.37 -2.27
N CYS A 252 1.22 15.30 -3.05
CA CYS A 252 2.13 14.17 -2.92
C CYS A 252 3.00 14.09 -4.16
N TYR A 253 4.31 14.24 -3.98
CA TYR A 253 5.31 13.99 -5.01
C TYR A 253 5.83 12.58 -4.83
N LEU A 254 5.63 11.75 -5.85
CA LEU A 254 6.08 10.37 -5.90
C LEU A 254 7.27 10.30 -6.85
N LYS A 255 8.39 9.78 -6.38
CA LYS A 255 9.57 9.47 -7.17
C LYS A 255 9.78 7.95 -7.16
N LEU A 256 9.87 7.40 -8.34
CA LEU A 256 10.27 6.03 -8.63
C LEU A 256 11.74 6.02 -9.10
N LEU A 257 12.10 5.11 -9.98
CA LEU A 257 13.41 5.06 -10.63
C LEU A 257 13.92 6.45 -11.07
N ASP A 258 15.23 6.68 -11.00
CA ASP A 258 15.84 7.97 -11.37
C ASP A 258 15.59 8.37 -12.84
N SER A 259 15.43 7.38 -13.71
CA SER A 259 15.08 7.59 -15.12
C SER A 259 13.65 8.06 -15.36
N LEU A 260 12.75 7.89 -14.38
CA LEU A 260 11.34 8.24 -14.52
C LEU A 260 11.05 9.66 -14.04
N PRO A 261 9.97 10.28 -14.54
CA PRO A 261 9.52 11.57 -14.03
C PRO A 261 9.05 11.46 -12.57
N VAL A 262 8.92 12.60 -11.92
CA VAL A 262 8.21 12.70 -10.64
C VAL A 262 6.71 12.81 -10.93
N PHE A 263 5.87 12.13 -10.14
CA PHE A 263 4.41 12.19 -10.26
C PHE A 263 3.84 13.01 -9.11
N CYS A 264 3.03 14.00 -9.42
CA CYS A 264 2.43 14.87 -8.41
C CYS A 264 0.92 14.74 -8.38
N GLY A 265 0.41 14.13 -7.33
CA GLY A 265 -1.02 14.01 -7.02
C GLY A 265 -1.46 15.05 -5.99
N PHE A 266 -2.75 15.37 -6.01
CA PHE A 266 -3.38 16.36 -5.14
C PHE A 266 -4.57 15.74 -4.43
N GLY A 267 -4.83 16.15 -3.19
CA GLY A 267 -5.95 15.64 -2.42
C GLY A 267 -6.38 16.57 -1.28
N VAL A 268 -7.54 16.30 -0.72
CA VAL A 268 -8.01 16.97 0.50
C VAL A 268 -7.32 16.39 1.76
N SER A 269 -6.75 15.19 1.63
CA SER A 269 -5.92 14.51 2.62
C SER A 269 -4.60 14.03 2.00
N ILE A 270 -3.63 13.67 2.84
CA ILE A 270 -2.36 13.04 2.40
C ILE A 270 -2.66 11.72 1.66
N ARG A 271 -3.62 10.94 2.17
CA ARG A 271 -4.09 9.70 1.56
C ARG A 271 -4.52 9.91 0.10
N GLU A 272 -5.47 10.83 -0.13
CA GLU A 272 -5.95 11.12 -1.49
C GLU A 272 -4.85 11.63 -2.41
N ALA A 273 -3.99 12.52 -1.91
CA ALA A 273 -2.87 13.03 -2.69
C ALA A 273 -1.89 11.91 -3.10
N ARG A 274 -1.62 10.94 -2.19
CA ARG A 274 -0.79 9.77 -2.47
C ARG A 274 -1.45 8.84 -3.49
N MET A 275 -2.72 8.50 -3.28
CA MET A 275 -3.47 7.66 -4.21
C MET A 275 -3.48 8.26 -5.63
N ALA A 276 -3.71 9.58 -5.73
CA ALA A 276 -3.68 10.28 -6.99
C ALA A 276 -2.28 10.25 -7.67
N ALA A 277 -1.20 10.43 -6.90
CA ALA A 277 0.16 10.33 -7.43
C ALA A 277 0.48 8.90 -7.91
N CYS A 278 0.10 7.88 -7.15
CA CYS A 278 0.31 6.49 -7.51
C CYS A 278 -0.52 6.09 -8.74
N LYS A 279 -1.75 6.56 -8.86
CA LYS A 279 -2.58 6.36 -10.05
C LYS A 279 -1.93 6.95 -11.30
N LEU A 280 -1.40 8.17 -11.22
CA LEU A 280 -0.67 8.81 -12.33
C LEU A 280 0.56 7.99 -12.74
N ALA A 281 1.31 7.49 -11.75
CA ALA A 281 2.48 6.65 -12.00
C ALA A 281 2.07 5.34 -12.66
N TYR A 282 1.04 4.67 -12.17
CA TYR A 282 0.52 3.43 -12.74
C TYR A 282 0.09 3.61 -14.20
N GLU A 283 -0.73 4.63 -14.48
CA GLU A 283 -1.15 4.95 -15.85
C GLU A 283 0.01 5.31 -16.78
N TYR A 284 1.07 5.92 -16.23
CA TYR A 284 2.29 6.20 -16.99
C TYR A 284 3.04 4.91 -17.31
N LEU A 285 3.23 4.03 -16.34
CA LEU A 285 3.92 2.75 -16.52
C LEU A 285 3.16 1.86 -17.52
N GLU A 286 1.83 1.82 -17.42
CA GLU A 286 0.97 1.08 -18.34
C GLU A 286 1.12 1.58 -19.80
N ARG A 287 1.04 2.90 -20.02
CA ARG A 287 1.20 3.50 -21.37
C ARG A 287 2.58 3.31 -21.99
N ASN A 288 3.60 3.05 -21.19
CA ASN A 288 4.97 2.85 -21.65
C ASN A 288 5.39 1.38 -21.60
N ASP A 289 4.46 0.45 -21.46
CA ASP A 289 4.70 -1.00 -21.38
C ASP A 289 5.74 -1.38 -20.30
N MET A 290 5.71 -0.68 -19.15
CA MET A 290 6.66 -0.87 -18.06
C MET A 290 6.08 -1.70 -16.90
N LEU A 291 4.77 -1.97 -16.90
CA LEU A 291 4.16 -2.86 -15.93
C LEU A 291 4.58 -4.30 -16.20
N PRO A 292 4.75 -5.14 -15.15
CA PRO A 292 5.02 -6.55 -15.34
C PRO A 292 3.89 -7.18 -16.15
N SER A 293 4.24 -7.87 -17.19
CA SER A 293 3.32 -8.71 -17.91
C SER A 293 3.28 -10.10 -17.26
N ILE A 294 2.23 -10.87 -17.53
CA ILE A 294 2.16 -12.28 -17.10
C ILE A 294 3.39 -13.07 -17.57
N ARG A 295 4.05 -12.63 -18.64
CA ARG A 295 5.30 -13.21 -19.15
C ARG A 295 6.48 -13.05 -18.19
N ASP A 296 6.55 -11.92 -17.45
CA ASP A 296 7.65 -11.63 -16.53
C ASP A 296 7.58 -12.50 -15.26
N GLU A 297 6.43 -13.15 -15.02
CA GLU A 297 6.21 -13.99 -13.85
C GLU A 297 6.83 -15.38 -13.98
N ILE A 298 7.15 -15.79 -15.19
CA ILE A 298 7.74 -17.10 -15.49
C ILE A 298 9.04 -16.91 -16.29
N GLU A 299 10.17 -16.99 -15.60
CA GLU A 299 11.50 -16.80 -16.24
C GLU A 299 11.81 -17.82 -17.34
N ASN A 300 11.40 -19.10 -17.14
CA ASN A 300 11.68 -20.19 -18.05
C ASN A 300 10.44 -21.06 -18.25
N PRO A 301 9.52 -20.70 -19.15
CA PRO A 301 8.40 -21.56 -19.49
C PRO A 301 8.90 -22.89 -20.04
N ASN A 302 8.53 -23.98 -19.40
CA ASN A 302 8.96 -25.32 -19.85
C ASN A 302 7.87 -26.35 -19.58
N ARG A 303 7.90 -27.41 -20.41
CA ARG A 303 6.90 -28.46 -20.40
C ARG A 303 6.87 -29.26 -19.09
N ASP A 304 8.04 -29.51 -18.51
CA ASP A 304 8.13 -30.36 -17.31
C ASP A 304 7.49 -29.70 -16.06
N ASP A 305 7.57 -28.39 -15.95
CA ASP A 305 7.04 -27.60 -14.85
C ASP A 305 5.73 -26.84 -15.20
N ALA A 306 5.21 -27.00 -16.42
CA ALA A 306 4.07 -26.22 -16.91
C ALA A 306 2.85 -26.26 -16.00
N ILE A 307 2.56 -27.39 -15.36
CA ILE A 307 1.45 -27.53 -14.41
C ILE A 307 1.67 -26.62 -13.19
N ASN A 308 2.87 -26.66 -12.62
CA ASN A 308 3.22 -25.84 -11.45
C ASN A 308 3.28 -24.35 -11.81
N GLN A 309 3.77 -24.02 -13.00
CA GLN A 309 3.85 -22.66 -13.52
C GLN A 309 2.45 -22.06 -13.71
N LEU A 310 1.51 -22.78 -14.31
CA LEU A 310 0.11 -22.37 -14.41
C LEU A 310 -0.56 -22.22 -13.03
N GLU A 311 -0.37 -23.20 -12.13
CA GLU A 311 -0.91 -23.08 -10.77
C GLU A 311 -0.33 -21.89 -10.01
N THR A 312 0.94 -21.54 -10.24
CA THR A 312 1.58 -20.36 -9.64
C THR A 312 0.93 -19.07 -10.13
N LEU A 313 0.71 -18.94 -11.44
CA LEU A 313 0.01 -17.81 -12.03
C LEU A 313 -1.43 -17.70 -11.51
N ALA A 314 -2.14 -18.82 -11.41
CA ALA A 314 -3.50 -18.85 -10.85
C ALA A 314 -3.53 -18.42 -9.37
N ARG A 315 -2.60 -18.88 -8.53
CA ARG A 315 -2.48 -18.45 -7.11
C ARG A 315 -2.11 -16.99 -6.97
N ARG A 316 -1.46 -16.39 -7.96
CA ARG A 316 -1.18 -14.95 -8.01
C ARG A 316 -2.37 -14.13 -8.55
N GLY A 317 -3.46 -14.79 -8.93
CA GLY A 317 -4.72 -14.15 -9.30
C GLY A 317 -4.83 -13.74 -10.76
N TYR A 318 -3.98 -14.24 -11.65
CA TYR A 318 -4.09 -13.94 -13.09
C TYR A 318 -5.29 -14.62 -13.74
N PHE A 319 -5.66 -15.82 -13.27
CA PHE A 319 -6.83 -16.59 -13.70
C PHE A 319 -7.18 -17.66 -12.66
N SER A 320 -8.32 -18.32 -12.82
CA SER A 320 -8.73 -19.43 -11.94
C SER A 320 -7.83 -20.66 -12.09
N ILE A 321 -7.78 -21.51 -11.06
CA ILE A 321 -6.96 -22.73 -11.09
C ILE A 321 -7.38 -23.62 -12.28
N PRO A 322 -6.43 -24.03 -13.16
CA PRO A 322 -6.73 -24.83 -14.32
C PRO A 322 -7.34 -26.18 -13.94
N THR A 323 -8.35 -26.60 -14.71
CA THR A 323 -8.99 -27.92 -14.58
C THR A 323 -8.49 -28.85 -15.68
N TYR A 324 -8.48 -30.17 -15.41
CA TYR A 324 -7.97 -31.16 -16.30
C TYR A 324 -8.96 -32.32 -16.46
N GLU A 325 -9.39 -32.57 -17.69
CA GLU A 325 -10.23 -33.70 -18.03
C GLU A 325 -9.47 -34.73 -18.85
N PHE A 326 -9.69 -36.03 -18.59
CA PHE A 326 -8.96 -37.10 -19.23
C PHE A 326 -9.92 -38.03 -20.01
N LYS A 327 -9.51 -38.37 -21.23
CA LYS A 327 -10.19 -39.34 -22.06
C LYS A 327 -9.19 -40.41 -22.53
N GLU A 328 -9.52 -41.66 -22.30
CA GLU A 328 -8.73 -42.80 -22.76
C GLU A 328 -9.19 -43.19 -24.17
N THR A 329 -8.22 -43.37 -25.07
CA THR A 329 -8.40 -43.89 -26.44
C THR A 329 -7.34 -44.94 -26.68
N TYR A 330 -7.43 -45.64 -27.80
CA TYR A 330 -6.48 -46.69 -28.14
C TYR A 330 -5.90 -46.43 -29.53
N ASP A 331 -4.61 -46.76 -29.71
CA ASP A 331 -3.98 -46.74 -31.03
C ASP A 331 -4.40 -47.95 -31.90
N ASN A 332 -3.89 -48.00 -33.13
CA ASN A 332 -4.20 -49.09 -34.07
C ASN A 332 -3.70 -50.46 -33.60
N ASP A 333 -2.75 -50.48 -32.66
CA ASP A 333 -2.14 -51.68 -32.08
C ASP A 333 -2.80 -52.10 -30.75
N GLY A 334 -3.80 -51.29 -30.28
CA GLY A 334 -4.57 -51.55 -29.04
C GLY A 334 -3.88 -51.03 -27.78
N ASN A 335 -2.85 -50.19 -27.89
CA ASN A 335 -2.23 -49.58 -26.71
C ASN A 335 -3.03 -48.35 -26.25
N PRO A 336 -3.12 -48.10 -24.94
CA PRO A 336 -3.85 -46.98 -24.41
C PRO A 336 -3.15 -45.65 -24.73
N ILE A 337 -3.92 -44.71 -25.23
CA ILE A 337 -3.53 -43.31 -25.43
C ILE A 337 -4.42 -42.42 -24.57
N TRP A 338 -3.81 -41.57 -23.80
CA TRP A 338 -4.48 -40.58 -22.96
C TRP A 338 -4.56 -39.23 -23.64
N ASN A 339 -5.75 -38.69 -23.78
CA ASN A 339 -5.98 -37.30 -24.15
C ASN A 339 -6.36 -36.54 -22.88
N CYS A 340 -5.65 -35.42 -22.59
CA CYS A 340 -5.90 -34.55 -21.48
C CYS A 340 -6.29 -33.17 -22.00
N GLU A 341 -7.42 -32.65 -21.55
CA GLU A 341 -7.88 -31.30 -21.84
C GLU A 341 -7.63 -30.42 -20.64
N CYS A 342 -6.90 -29.28 -20.83
CA CYS A 342 -6.66 -28.24 -19.84
C CYS A 342 -7.55 -27.05 -20.11
N ARG A 343 -8.33 -26.61 -19.11
CA ARG A 343 -9.23 -25.45 -19.18
C ARG A 343 -8.97 -24.44 -18.06
N ILE A 344 -9.13 -23.15 -18.37
CA ILE A 344 -9.21 -22.04 -17.45
C ILE A 344 -10.62 -21.46 -17.57
N ALA A 345 -11.30 -21.18 -16.45
CA ALA A 345 -12.73 -20.85 -16.47
C ALA A 345 -13.04 -19.51 -17.17
N GLU A 346 -12.11 -18.55 -17.13
CA GLU A 346 -12.25 -17.23 -17.75
C GLU A 346 -11.94 -17.24 -19.25
N GLU A 347 -11.32 -18.32 -19.75
CA GLU A 347 -10.94 -18.45 -21.16
C GLU A 347 -11.94 -19.35 -21.91
N ASP A 348 -12.34 -18.93 -23.10
CA ASP A 348 -13.22 -19.71 -23.96
C ASP A 348 -12.48 -20.87 -24.68
N TYR A 349 -11.18 -21.00 -24.44
CA TYR A 349 -10.31 -21.98 -25.08
C TYR A 349 -9.90 -23.11 -24.14
N TYR A 350 -9.62 -24.24 -24.73
CA TYR A 350 -8.99 -25.38 -24.07
C TYR A 350 -7.84 -25.91 -24.92
N PHE A 351 -6.89 -26.54 -24.28
CA PHE A 351 -5.73 -27.12 -24.95
C PHE A 351 -5.62 -28.60 -24.63
N ASP A 352 -5.46 -29.42 -25.69
CA ASP A 352 -5.31 -30.86 -25.60
C ASP A 352 -3.85 -31.25 -25.54
N GLY A 353 -3.56 -32.29 -24.75
CA GLY A 353 -2.29 -33.02 -24.77
C GLY A 353 -2.55 -34.51 -24.91
N THR A 354 -1.79 -35.17 -25.77
CA THR A 354 -1.98 -36.57 -26.06
C THR A 354 -0.69 -37.35 -25.82
N SER A 355 -0.76 -38.44 -25.03
CA SER A 355 0.39 -39.28 -24.74
C SER A 355 -0.03 -40.70 -24.33
N SER A 356 0.90 -41.66 -24.36
CA SER A 356 0.73 -42.99 -23.78
C SER A 356 0.61 -42.98 -22.25
N SER A 357 0.90 -41.85 -21.59
CA SER A 357 0.84 -41.67 -20.16
C SER A 357 -0.06 -40.47 -19.78
N LYS A 358 -0.97 -40.64 -18.80
CA LYS A 358 -1.78 -39.56 -18.24
C LYS A 358 -0.95 -38.37 -17.81
N LYS A 359 0.21 -38.63 -17.19
CA LYS A 359 1.09 -37.57 -16.66
C LYS A 359 1.67 -36.73 -17.81
N GLU A 360 2.12 -37.36 -18.85
CA GLU A 360 2.70 -36.65 -19.99
C GLU A 360 1.62 -35.93 -20.81
N ALA A 361 0.43 -36.52 -20.99
CA ALA A 361 -0.70 -35.86 -21.64
C ALA A 361 -1.12 -34.59 -20.87
N LYS A 362 -1.14 -34.63 -19.49
CA LYS A 362 -1.40 -33.48 -18.66
C LYS A 362 -0.34 -32.39 -18.80
N LYS A 363 0.94 -32.74 -18.86
CA LYS A 363 2.02 -31.79 -19.08
C LYS A 363 1.92 -31.10 -20.43
N ASP A 364 1.58 -31.84 -21.48
CA ASP A 364 1.43 -31.28 -22.84
C ASP A 364 0.28 -30.27 -22.90
N SER A 365 -0.90 -30.64 -22.39
CA SER A 365 -2.04 -29.71 -22.37
C SER A 365 -1.78 -28.47 -21.50
N ALA A 366 -1.12 -28.66 -20.36
CA ALA A 366 -0.71 -27.55 -19.48
C ALA A 366 0.32 -26.63 -20.15
N PHE A 367 1.28 -27.21 -20.89
CA PHE A 367 2.31 -26.41 -21.54
C PHE A 367 1.74 -25.56 -22.69
N ARG A 368 0.84 -26.11 -23.49
CA ARG A 368 0.13 -25.33 -24.51
C ARG A 368 -0.72 -24.20 -23.91
N MET A 369 -1.44 -24.50 -22.82
CA MET A 369 -2.18 -23.47 -22.09
C MET A 369 -1.25 -22.39 -21.52
N LEU A 370 -0.08 -22.77 -20.97
CA LEU A 370 0.92 -21.85 -20.47
C LEU A 370 1.42 -20.91 -21.58
N PHE A 371 1.76 -21.46 -22.74
CA PHE A 371 2.21 -20.66 -23.89
C PHE A 371 1.13 -19.68 -24.35
N TYR A 372 -0.11 -20.12 -24.40
CA TYR A 372 -1.25 -19.27 -24.75
C TYR A 372 -1.41 -18.10 -23.78
N VAL A 373 -1.49 -18.37 -22.47
CA VAL A 373 -1.68 -17.30 -21.47
C VAL A 373 -0.48 -16.36 -21.37
N LEU A 374 0.72 -16.83 -21.70
CA LEU A 374 1.91 -16.00 -21.84
C LEU A 374 1.95 -15.23 -23.17
N GLY A 375 0.98 -15.46 -24.08
CA GLY A 375 0.95 -14.89 -25.44
C GLY A 375 2.21 -15.25 -26.25
N MET A 376 2.73 -16.48 -26.10
CA MET A 376 3.85 -17.02 -26.87
C MET A 376 3.27 -17.87 -28.01
N GLU A 377 3.85 -17.77 -29.20
CA GLU A 377 3.46 -18.63 -30.30
C GLU A 377 4.10 -20.02 -30.13
N ASP A 378 3.32 -21.10 -30.37
CA ASP A 378 3.88 -22.46 -30.52
C ASP A 378 4.70 -22.50 -31.83
N GLU A 379 6.01 -22.75 -31.72
CA GLU A 379 6.85 -23.00 -32.88
C GLU A 379 6.59 -24.38 -33.50
#